data_afa8ef1cb37d4c4cff39f2414158125c
#
_entry.id   afa8ef1cb37d4c4cff39f2414158125c
#
_cell.length_a   1.000
_cell.length_b   1.000
_cell.length_c   1.000
_cell.angle_alpha   90.00
_cell.angle_beta   90.00
_cell.angle_gamma   90.00
#
_symmetry.space_group_name_H-M   'P 1'
#
loop_
_entity.id
_entity.type
_entity.pdbx_description
1 polymer ?
#
loop_
_entity_poly.entity_id
_entity_poly.type
_entity_poly.pdbx_seq_one_letter_code
_entity_poly.pdbx_strand_id
1 'polypeptide(L)'
;SYGQNLLQHSREVANLCATMASELGLNPKTAKRAGLLHDIGKVPDDEPELPHAILGMRLAEKYKEKPNVCNAIGAHHDEVEMETLIAPIVQVCDAISGARPGARREIVEAYIKRLKDLENLAAQYPGVVKTYAIQAGRELRVIVGADKIDDKETELLSFDIAKKIQDEMTYPGQ
;
A
#
# COMPACT_ATOMS: atom_id res chain seq x y z
N SER A 1 -1.74 0.15 -1.65
CA SER A 1 -1.91 1.39 -0.87
C SER A 1 -0.95 2.44 -1.41
N TYR A 2 -1.51 3.55 -1.82
CA TYR A 2 -0.77 4.62 -2.48
C TYR A 2 0.25 5.28 -1.54
N GLY A 3 1.52 4.79 -1.60
CA GLY A 3 2.70 5.53 -1.13
C GLY A 3 3.00 5.52 0.36
N GLN A 4 2.07 5.22 1.24
CA GLN A 4 2.34 5.02 2.65
C GLN A 4 2.68 3.55 2.91
N ASN A 5 3.74 3.27 3.66
CA ASN A 5 4.03 1.91 4.08
C ASN A 5 2.88 1.40 4.96
N LEU A 6 2.14 0.39 4.47
CA LEU A 6 0.95 -0.12 5.13
C LEU A 6 1.22 -0.53 6.59
N LEU A 7 2.33 -1.22 6.83
CA LEU A 7 2.67 -1.68 8.17
C LEU A 7 3.01 -0.51 9.12
N GLN A 8 3.67 0.53 8.63
CA GLN A 8 3.98 1.72 9.42
C GLN A 8 2.71 2.48 9.78
N HIS A 9 1.82 2.72 8.80
CA HIS A 9 0.51 3.33 9.02
C HIS A 9 -0.31 2.52 10.03
N SER A 10 -0.42 1.21 9.85
CA SER A 10 -1.15 0.33 10.76
C SER A 10 -0.61 0.39 12.20
N ARG A 11 0.71 0.49 12.38
CA ARG A 11 1.33 0.67 13.71
C ARG A 11 1.01 2.02 14.32
N GLU A 12 1.01 3.09 13.53
CA GLU A 12 0.60 4.43 14.00
C GLU A 12 -0.85 4.41 14.47
N VAL A 13 -1.76 3.93 13.61
CA VAL A 13 -3.19 3.83 13.94
C VAL A 13 -3.40 2.97 15.18
N ALA A 14 -2.71 1.83 15.29
CA ALA A 14 -2.78 0.98 16.47
C ALA A 14 -2.40 1.70 17.77
N ASN A 15 -1.33 2.49 17.75
CA ASN A 15 -0.88 3.25 18.93
C ASN A 15 -1.85 4.38 19.26
N LEU A 16 -2.34 5.12 18.26
CA LEU A 16 -3.37 6.15 18.46
C LEU A 16 -4.64 5.56 19.04
N CYS A 17 -5.12 4.43 18.52
CA CYS A 17 -6.28 3.72 19.02
C CYS A 17 -6.12 3.29 20.49
N ALA A 18 -4.93 2.77 20.84
CA ALA A 18 -4.67 2.38 22.24
C ALA A 18 -4.68 3.57 23.18
N THR A 19 -4.08 4.68 22.80
CA THR A 19 -4.05 5.92 23.57
C THR A 19 -5.47 6.48 23.75
N MET A 20 -6.20 6.65 22.66
CA MET A 20 -7.57 7.17 22.69
C MET A 20 -8.51 6.30 23.52
N ALA A 21 -8.43 4.97 23.34
CA ALA A 21 -9.22 4.04 24.15
C ALA A 21 -8.90 4.13 25.64
N SER A 22 -7.63 4.30 26.00
CA SER A 22 -7.21 4.48 27.40
C SER A 22 -7.82 5.75 27.99
N GLU A 23 -7.76 6.88 27.28
CA GLU A 23 -8.33 8.15 27.72
C GLU A 23 -9.86 8.10 27.88
N LEU A 24 -10.54 7.30 27.06
CA LEU A 24 -11.98 7.09 27.09
C LEU A 24 -12.43 5.98 28.07
N GLY A 25 -11.51 5.34 28.80
CA GLY A 25 -11.82 4.24 29.72
C GLY A 25 -12.25 2.95 29.02
N LEU A 26 -11.91 2.78 27.75
CA LEU A 26 -12.17 1.58 26.96
C LEU A 26 -10.97 0.63 26.97
N ASN A 27 -11.13 -0.58 26.40
CA ASN A 27 -10.07 -1.56 26.37
C ASN A 27 -8.98 -1.21 25.32
N PRO A 28 -7.79 -0.74 25.73
CA PRO A 28 -6.75 -0.30 24.81
C PRO A 28 -6.14 -1.44 24.00
N LYS A 29 -6.13 -2.68 24.53
CA LYS A 29 -5.60 -3.84 23.81
C LYS A 29 -6.50 -4.20 22.63
N THR A 30 -7.82 -4.14 22.81
CA THR A 30 -8.78 -4.40 21.74
C THR A 30 -8.72 -3.30 20.67
N ALA A 31 -8.68 -2.02 21.09
CA ALA A 31 -8.55 -0.89 20.18
C ALA A 31 -7.24 -0.94 19.38
N LYS A 32 -6.13 -1.25 20.06
CA LYS A 32 -4.81 -1.43 19.40
C LYS A 32 -4.83 -2.53 18.35
N ARG A 33 -5.48 -3.67 18.67
CA ARG A 33 -5.61 -4.80 17.75
C ARG A 33 -6.43 -4.43 16.52
N ALA A 34 -7.57 -3.76 16.72
CA ALA A 34 -8.42 -3.30 15.65
C ALA A 34 -7.70 -2.28 14.75
N GLY A 35 -7.02 -1.28 15.32
CA GLY A 35 -6.24 -0.31 14.57
C GLY A 35 -5.06 -0.92 13.81
N LEU A 36 -4.43 -1.98 14.35
CA LEU A 36 -3.36 -2.68 13.64
C LEU A 36 -3.87 -3.41 12.39
N LEU A 37 -5.07 -3.93 12.44
CA LEU A 37 -5.65 -4.79 11.41
C LEU A 37 -6.64 -4.07 10.49
N HIS A 38 -6.97 -2.78 10.72
CA HIS A 38 -8.04 -2.10 9.99
C HIS A 38 -7.88 -2.18 8.48
N ASP A 39 -6.67 -2.11 7.99
CA ASP A 39 -6.29 -2.12 6.58
C ASP A 39 -5.82 -3.48 6.05
N ILE A 40 -6.01 -4.57 6.79
CA ILE A 40 -5.52 -5.91 6.41
C ILE A 40 -6.13 -6.40 5.09
N GLY A 41 -7.31 -5.92 4.73
CA GLY A 41 -7.95 -6.24 3.47
C GLY A 41 -7.29 -5.63 2.23
N LYS A 42 -6.26 -4.78 2.41
CA LYS A 42 -5.41 -4.28 1.31
C LYS A 42 -4.29 -5.25 0.92
N VAL A 43 -4.13 -6.36 1.65
CA VAL A 43 -3.04 -7.32 1.45
C VAL A 43 -3.39 -8.45 0.47
N PRO A 44 -4.60 -9.05 0.48
CA PRO A 44 -4.95 -10.11 -0.47
C PRO A 44 -5.11 -9.56 -1.90
N ASP A 45 -4.60 -10.32 -2.88
CA ASP A 45 -4.71 -9.99 -4.31
C ASP A 45 -5.97 -10.60 -4.98
N ASP A 46 -6.70 -11.46 -4.26
CA ASP A 46 -7.65 -12.41 -4.88
C ASP A 46 -9.10 -11.89 -5.03
N GLU A 47 -9.51 -10.76 -4.44
CA GLU A 47 -10.89 -10.25 -4.52
C GLU A 47 -10.94 -8.71 -4.71
N PRO A 48 -10.58 -8.17 -5.88
CA PRO A 48 -10.51 -6.72 -6.09
C PRO A 48 -11.89 -6.02 -6.14
N GLU A 49 -12.99 -6.75 -6.19
CA GLU A 49 -14.35 -6.19 -6.33
C GLU A 49 -14.97 -5.71 -5.00
N LEU A 50 -14.45 -6.16 -3.86
CA LEU A 50 -14.98 -5.79 -2.56
C LEU A 50 -14.16 -4.66 -1.91
N PRO A 51 -14.81 -3.75 -1.14
CA PRO A 51 -14.10 -2.78 -0.32
C PRO A 51 -13.12 -3.48 0.64
N HIS A 52 -11.92 -2.89 0.81
CA HIS A 52 -10.89 -3.49 1.68
C HIS A 52 -11.34 -3.65 3.13
N ALA A 53 -12.26 -2.81 3.62
CA ALA A 53 -12.82 -2.93 4.96
C ALA A 53 -13.62 -4.23 5.10
N ILE A 54 -14.44 -4.57 4.08
CA ILE A 54 -15.21 -5.83 4.05
C ILE A 54 -14.29 -7.03 3.92
N LEU A 55 -13.29 -6.97 3.02
CA LEU A 55 -12.29 -8.03 2.87
C LEU A 55 -11.53 -8.26 4.17
N GLY A 56 -11.10 -7.16 4.81
CA GLY A 56 -10.40 -7.20 6.09
C GLY A 56 -11.23 -7.80 7.21
N MET A 57 -12.53 -7.46 7.29
CA MET A 57 -13.46 -8.04 8.26
C MET A 57 -13.59 -9.55 8.06
N ARG A 58 -13.85 -10.01 6.83
CA ARG A 58 -13.94 -11.47 6.51
C ARG A 58 -12.65 -12.21 6.84
N LEU A 59 -11.51 -11.60 6.55
CA LEU A 59 -10.22 -12.17 6.88
C LEU A 59 -10.03 -12.30 8.39
N ALA A 60 -10.37 -11.26 9.16
CA ALA A 60 -10.33 -11.27 10.61
C ALA A 60 -11.25 -12.33 11.22
N GLU A 61 -12.47 -12.50 10.71
CA GLU A 61 -13.40 -13.56 11.10
C GLU A 61 -12.83 -14.96 10.80
N LYS A 62 -12.27 -15.17 9.62
CA LYS A 62 -11.62 -16.42 9.21
C LYS A 62 -10.51 -16.83 10.18
N TYR A 63 -9.74 -15.85 10.67
CA TYR A 63 -8.67 -16.07 11.65
C TYR A 63 -9.13 -15.96 13.11
N LYS A 64 -10.45 -15.94 13.36
CA LYS A 64 -11.06 -15.98 14.69
C LYS A 64 -10.67 -14.79 15.58
N GLU A 65 -10.54 -13.61 14.99
CA GLU A 65 -10.43 -12.37 15.75
C GLU A 65 -11.74 -12.11 16.54
N LYS A 66 -11.63 -11.30 17.60
CA LYS A 66 -12.80 -10.96 18.42
C LYS A 66 -13.85 -10.18 17.60
N PRO A 67 -15.17 -10.40 17.82
CA PRO A 67 -16.23 -9.72 17.07
C PRO A 67 -16.08 -8.19 17.04
N ASN A 68 -15.71 -7.57 18.14
CA ASN A 68 -15.48 -6.13 18.21
C ASN A 68 -14.31 -5.66 17.32
N VAL A 69 -13.30 -6.51 17.11
CA VAL A 69 -12.19 -6.22 16.21
C VAL A 69 -12.66 -6.36 14.76
N CYS A 70 -13.39 -7.44 14.44
CA CYS A 70 -13.95 -7.66 13.10
C CYS A 70 -14.89 -6.52 12.69
N ASN A 71 -15.83 -6.14 13.58
CA ASN A 71 -16.73 -5.01 13.35
C ASN A 71 -15.97 -3.71 13.11
N ALA A 72 -14.98 -3.38 13.96
CA ALA A 72 -14.18 -2.17 13.79
C ALA A 72 -13.40 -2.13 12.46
N ILE A 73 -12.93 -3.28 11.97
CA ILE A 73 -12.29 -3.40 10.66
C ILE A 73 -13.31 -3.15 9.54
N GLY A 74 -14.50 -3.76 9.59
CA GLY A 74 -15.52 -3.59 8.57
C GLY A 74 -16.15 -2.20 8.54
N ALA A 75 -16.23 -1.54 9.70
CA ALA A 75 -16.97 -0.29 9.87
C ALA A 75 -16.12 0.99 9.73
N HIS A 76 -14.78 0.90 9.60
CA HIS A 76 -13.93 2.10 9.63
C HIS A 76 -14.10 3.05 8.43
N HIS A 77 -14.79 2.63 7.39
CA HIS A 77 -15.21 3.45 6.25
C HIS A 77 -16.74 3.40 6.01
N ASP A 78 -17.50 3.11 7.05
CA ASP A 78 -18.96 3.10 7.04
C ASP A 78 -19.61 2.03 6.12
N GLU A 79 -18.85 0.97 5.71
CA GLU A 79 -19.40 -0.13 4.91
C GLU A 79 -20.30 -1.07 5.71
N VAL A 80 -20.15 -1.11 7.04
CA VAL A 80 -21.06 -1.81 7.96
C VAL A 80 -21.36 -0.94 9.17
N GLU A 81 -22.44 -1.24 9.88
CA GLU A 81 -22.84 -0.52 11.07
C GLU A 81 -21.81 -0.66 12.21
N MET A 82 -21.53 0.42 12.92
CA MET A 82 -20.63 0.45 14.07
C MET A 82 -21.35 -0.10 15.30
N GLU A 83 -21.02 -1.31 15.75
CA GLU A 83 -21.64 -1.98 16.89
C GLU A 83 -21.01 -1.60 18.24
N THR A 84 -19.77 -1.08 18.22
CA THR A 84 -19.04 -0.74 19.45
C THR A 84 -18.27 0.58 19.30
N LEU A 85 -17.91 1.21 20.41
CA LEU A 85 -17.09 2.42 20.43
C LEU A 85 -15.65 2.21 19.90
N ILE A 86 -15.24 0.98 19.65
CA ILE A 86 -13.92 0.69 19.04
C ILE A 86 -13.91 1.09 17.56
N ALA A 87 -15.01 0.91 16.84
CA ALA A 87 -15.10 1.25 15.42
C ALA A 87 -14.87 2.74 15.14
N PRO A 88 -15.58 3.70 15.79
CA PRO A 88 -15.32 5.13 15.57
C PRO A 88 -13.92 5.55 16.04
N ILE A 89 -13.33 4.89 17.05
CA ILE A 89 -11.94 5.15 17.44
C ILE A 89 -10.99 4.81 16.28
N VAL A 90 -11.18 3.66 15.65
CA VAL A 90 -10.35 3.25 14.49
C VAL A 90 -10.51 4.25 13.35
N GLN A 91 -11.72 4.62 12.98
CA GLN A 91 -12.00 5.60 11.92
C GLN A 91 -11.31 6.94 12.17
N VAL A 92 -11.45 7.49 13.38
CA VAL A 92 -10.80 8.77 13.74
C VAL A 92 -9.29 8.66 13.74
N CYS A 93 -8.72 7.58 14.28
CA CYS A 93 -7.27 7.39 14.34
C CYS A 93 -6.65 7.17 12.96
N ASP A 94 -7.36 6.49 12.05
CA ASP A 94 -6.97 6.36 10.64
C ASP A 94 -6.92 7.75 9.97
N ALA A 95 -7.98 8.54 10.13
CA ALA A 95 -8.04 9.91 9.61
C ALA A 95 -6.92 10.80 10.16
N ILE A 96 -6.61 10.73 11.46
CA ILE A 96 -5.51 11.47 12.09
C ILE A 96 -4.16 11.05 11.49
N SER A 97 -3.90 9.76 11.37
CA SER A 97 -2.65 9.25 10.79
C SER A 97 -2.48 9.68 9.33
N GLY A 98 -3.54 9.65 8.54
CA GLY A 98 -3.55 10.10 7.15
C GLY A 98 -3.40 11.62 6.97
N ALA A 99 -3.87 12.42 7.94
CA ALA A 99 -3.85 13.89 7.89
C ALA A 99 -2.60 14.52 8.54
N ARG A 100 -1.77 13.74 9.24
CA ARG A 100 -0.62 14.30 9.96
C ARG A 100 0.37 15.02 9.02
N PRO A 101 1.04 16.08 9.51
CA PRO A 101 2.10 16.75 8.76
C PRO A 101 3.19 15.73 8.33
N GLY A 102 3.52 15.71 7.04
CA GLY A 102 4.52 14.79 6.48
C GLY A 102 3.97 13.51 5.85
N ALA A 103 2.76 13.05 6.18
CA ALA A 103 2.16 11.86 5.56
C ALA A 103 2.11 11.95 4.02
N ARG A 104 1.70 13.12 3.49
CA ARG A 104 1.70 13.38 2.04
C ARG A 104 3.11 13.48 1.44
N ARG A 105 4.07 13.97 2.21
CA ARG A 105 5.47 14.09 1.78
C ARG A 105 6.10 12.71 1.63
N GLU A 106 5.87 11.81 2.58
CA GLU A 106 6.31 10.41 2.49
C GLU A 106 5.76 9.71 1.24
N ILE A 107 4.49 9.97 0.91
CA ILE A 107 3.84 9.47 -0.32
C ILE A 107 4.58 9.97 -1.56
N VAL A 108 4.87 11.26 -1.63
CA VAL A 108 5.56 11.87 -2.77
C VAL A 108 6.99 11.38 -2.88
N GLU A 109 7.72 11.29 -1.76
CA GLU A 109 9.10 10.80 -1.74
C GLU A 109 9.19 9.33 -2.16
N ALA A 110 8.29 8.48 -1.68
CA ALA A 110 8.19 7.07 -2.08
C ALA A 110 7.85 6.93 -3.58
N TYR A 111 6.97 7.79 -4.09
CA TYR A 111 6.63 7.84 -5.51
C TYR A 111 7.84 8.25 -6.36
N ILE A 112 8.53 9.33 -6.01
CA ILE A 112 9.73 9.80 -6.73
C ILE A 112 10.83 8.74 -6.69
N LYS A 113 11.04 8.11 -5.53
CA LYS A 113 12.01 7.02 -5.39
C LYS A 113 11.69 5.88 -6.35
N ARG A 114 10.43 5.42 -6.39
CA ARG A 114 10.01 4.34 -7.29
C ARG A 114 10.25 4.68 -8.76
N LEU A 115 9.95 5.91 -9.20
CA LEU A 115 10.23 6.34 -10.57
C LEU A 115 11.74 6.27 -10.88
N LYS A 116 12.58 6.73 -9.96
CA LYS A 116 14.04 6.67 -10.10
C LYS A 116 14.56 5.24 -10.12
N ASP A 117 14.04 4.37 -9.25
CA ASP A 117 14.43 2.97 -9.19
C ASP A 117 14.07 2.25 -10.51
N LEU A 118 12.90 2.55 -11.09
CA LEU A 118 12.47 2.04 -12.39
C LEU A 118 13.41 2.50 -13.54
N GLU A 119 13.73 3.79 -13.57
CA GLU A 119 14.66 4.35 -14.55
C GLU A 119 16.07 3.77 -14.41
N ASN A 120 16.58 3.67 -13.18
CA ASN A 120 17.91 3.14 -12.88
C ASN A 120 18.03 1.65 -13.24
N LEU A 121 16.98 0.86 -13.01
CA LEU A 121 16.99 -0.57 -13.35
C LEU A 121 17.23 -0.76 -14.85
N ALA A 122 16.53 -0.03 -15.70
CA ALA A 122 16.69 -0.13 -17.15
C ALA A 122 18.00 0.52 -17.65
N ALA A 123 18.46 1.59 -16.99
CA ALA A 123 19.71 2.27 -17.37
C ALA A 123 20.98 1.40 -17.19
N GLN A 124 20.89 0.31 -16.41
CA GLN A 124 22.01 -0.61 -16.20
C GLN A 124 22.30 -1.54 -17.39
N TYR A 125 21.37 -1.66 -18.33
CA TYR A 125 21.53 -2.55 -19.46
C TYR A 125 22.47 -1.96 -20.51
N PRO A 126 23.35 -2.79 -21.10
CA PRO A 126 24.25 -2.37 -22.18
C PRO A 126 23.47 -1.81 -23.37
N GLY A 127 23.94 -0.72 -23.96
CA GLY A 127 23.31 -0.08 -25.10
C GLY A 127 22.15 0.86 -24.78
N VAL A 128 21.64 0.89 -23.55
CA VAL A 128 20.68 1.89 -23.10
C VAL A 128 21.37 3.24 -22.95
N VAL A 129 20.82 4.25 -23.60
CA VAL A 129 21.32 5.64 -23.59
C VAL A 129 20.58 6.47 -22.58
N LYS A 130 19.25 6.28 -22.49
CA LYS A 130 18.39 7.07 -21.60
C LYS A 130 17.09 6.34 -21.28
N THR A 131 16.55 6.61 -20.11
CA THR A 131 15.30 6.03 -19.61
C THR A 131 14.39 7.12 -19.07
N TYR A 132 13.08 6.92 -19.22
CA TYR A 132 12.06 7.84 -18.68
C TYR A 132 10.87 7.05 -18.16
N ALA A 133 10.57 7.20 -16.87
CA ALA A 133 9.32 6.71 -16.30
C ALA A 133 8.22 7.76 -16.53
N ILE A 134 7.21 7.41 -17.30
CA ILE A 134 6.08 8.28 -17.64
C ILE A 134 4.76 7.68 -17.17
N GLN A 135 3.65 8.40 -17.31
CA GLN A 135 2.32 7.99 -16.86
C GLN A 135 2.29 7.48 -15.41
N ALA A 136 2.90 8.24 -14.50
CA ALA A 136 3.00 7.88 -13.08
C ALA A 136 3.73 6.54 -12.82
N GLY A 137 4.69 6.18 -13.70
CA GLY A 137 5.46 4.93 -13.61
C GLY A 137 4.76 3.70 -14.17
N ARG A 138 3.69 3.88 -14.95
CA ARG A 138 3.01 2.79 -15.66
C ARG A 138 3.63 2.48 -17.02
N GLU A 139 4.44 3.39 -17.54
CA GLU A 139 5.17 3.23 -18.78
C GLU A 139 6.64 3.59 -18.53
N LEU A 140 7.55 2.75 -19.00
CA LEU A 140 8.98 3.03 -19.03
C LEU A 140 9.43 3.15 -20.48
N ARG A 141 9.88 4.32 -20.86
CA ARG A 141 10.45 4.57 -22.17
C ARG A 141 11.97 4.42 -22.11
N VAL A 142 12.50 3.47 -22.87
CA VAL A 142 13.94 3.17 -22.94
C VAL A 142 14.46 3.57 -24.32
N ILE A 143 15.48 4.41 -24.34
CA ILE A 143 16.16 4.83 -25.57
C ILE A 143 17.47 4.05 -25.68
N VAL A 144 17.65 3.35 -26.77
CA VAL A 144 18.86 2.57 -27.07
C VAL A 144 19.66 3.23 -28.19
N GLY A 145 20.97 3.03 -28.18
CA GLY A 145 21.84 3.49 -29.25
C GLY A 145 21.76 2.57 -30.48
N ALA A 146 21.34 3.11 -31.62
CA ALA A 146 21.21 2.36 -32.87
C ALA A 146 22.54 1.81 -33.38
N ASP A 147 23.66 2.32 -32.91
CA ASP A 147 25.02 1.86 -33.19
C ASP A 147 25.46 0.71 -32.27
N LYS A 148 24.67 0.38 -31.23
CA LYS A 148 25.03 -0.57 -30.18
C LYS A 148 24.12 -1.80 -30.11
N ILE A 149 22.86 -1.64 -30.52
CA ILE A 149 21.81 -2.67 -30.38
C ILE A 149 20.97 -2.67 -31.66
N ASP A 150 20.79 -3.84 -32.27
CA ASP A 150 19.92 -4.05 -33.42
C ASP A 150 18.44 -4.23 -32.99
N ASP A 151 17.51 -4.32 -33.95
CA ASP A 151 16.08 -4.42 -33.69
C ASP A 151 15.71 -5.72 -32.93
N LYS A 152 16.40 -6.83 -33.18
CA LYS A 152 16.17 -8.11 -32.50
C LYS A 152 16.66 -8.08 -31.07
N GLU A 153 17.82 -7.49 -30.85
CA GLU A 153 18.39 -7.27 -29.54
C GLU A 153 17.50 -6.30 -28.71
N THR A 154 16.90 -5.30 -29.36
CA THR A 154 15.97 -4.37 -28.73
C THR A 154 14.71 -5.08 -28.22
N GLU A 155 14.16 -6.02 -28.99
CA GLU A 155 13.00 -6.82 -28.57
C GLU A 155 13.32 -7.69 -27.35
N LEU A 156 14.46 -8.40 -27.39
CA LEU A 156 14.94 -9.19 -26.25
C LEU A 156 15.18 -8.32 -25.00
N LEU A 157 15.82 -7.17 -25.19
CA LEU A 157 16.09 -6.22 -24.11
C LEU A 157 14.80 -5.73 -23.46
N SER A 158 13.76 -5.44 -24.26
CA SER A 158 12.47 -5.00 -23.72
C SER A 158 11.82 -6.07 -22.86
N PHE A 159 11.90 -7.33 -23.27
CA PHE A 159 11.39 -8.47 -22.51
C PHE A 159 12.18 -8.68 -21.21
N ASP A 160 13.51 -8.61 -21.27
CA ASP A 160 14.36 -8.79 -20.09
C ASP A 160 14.16 -7.68 -19.06
N ILE A 161 14.02 -6.42 -19.51
CA ILE A 161 13.72 -5.29 -18.61
C ILE A 161 12.34 -5.49 -17.98
N ALA A 162 11.31 -5.84 -18.75
CA ALA A 162 9.97 -6.06 -18.23
C ALA A 162 9.94 -7.18 -17.20
N LYS A 163 10.61 -8.30 -17.46
CA LYS A 163 10.74 -9.41 -16.53
C LYS A 163 11.46 -9.00 -15.24
N LYS A 164 12.57 -8.28 -15.34
CA LYS A 164 13.33 -7.81 -14.19
C LYS A 164 12.52 -6.82 -13.34
N ILE A 165 11.73 -5.94 -13.96
CA ILE A 165 10.80 -5.05 -13.25
C ILE A 165 9.78 -5.89 -12.46
N GLN A 166 9.21 -6.92 -13.07
CA GLN A 166 8.24 -7.80 -12.44
C GLN A 166 8.84 -8.57 -11.25
N ASP A 167 10.07 -9.04 -11.37
CA ASP A 167 10.75 -9.87 -10.36
C ASP A 167 11.31 -9.04 -9.19
N GLU A 168 11.81 -7.83 -9.45
CA GLU A 168 12.56 -7.04 -8.45
C GLU A 168 11.76 -5.85 -7.89
N MET A 169 10.72 -5.37 -8.57
CA MET A 169 9.98 -4.19 -8.13
C MET A 169 8.60 -4.54 -7.57
N THR A 170 8.31 -4.02 -6.38
CA THR A 170 6.97 -4.09 -5.80
C THR A 170 6.07 -3.06 -6.49
N TYR A 171 5.13 -3.53 -7.30
CA TYR A 171 4.15 -2.69 -7.99
C TYR A 171 2.82 -2.69 -7.24
N PRO A 172 2.17 -1.53 -7.03
CA PRO A 172 0.79 -1.48 -6.57
C PRO A 172 -0.14 -1.73 -7.78
N GLY A 173 -0.64 -2.93 -7.91
CA GLY A 173 -1.49 -3.38 -9.01
C GLY A 173 -0.73 -4.12 -10.12
N GLN A 174 -1.50 -4.82 -10.95
CA GLN A 174 -0.98 -5.51 -12.14
C GLN A 174 -0.52 -4.52 -13.20
#